data_cdb98a2849ed5910e080a2c262f091db
#
_entry.id   cdb98a2849ed5910e080a2c262f091db
#
_cell.length_a   1.000
_cell.length_b   1.000
_cell.length_c   1.000
_cell.angle_alpha   90.00
_cell.angle_beta   90.00
_cell.angle_gamma   90.00
#
_symmetry.space_group_name_H-M   'P 1'
#
loop_
_entity.id
_entity.type
_entity.pdbx_description
1 polymer ?
#
loop_
_entity_poly.entity_id
_entity_poly.type
_entity_poly.pdbx_seq_one_letter_code
_entity_poly.pdbx_strand_id
1 'polypeptide(L)'
;MISVIKRGFVGIAVVLATGCVTNSNVIFVPEVGADVPFDYSATGVVTIQVADTTPFGGAYPINQVTFAPEDVEASEESKYLRARPLDDMGDTSRVFIAELPAGNYSISSLRTFHQFGESFFSQFYPGGVELGTFKVEPGKLTDLGVIVVYIKRSGDDYSFSTTRGASPNRANDHLRSALPGRASALKNLDEPLQWDEDGLEDDRYNAYLNAVNRQIALGLPDIDTTTGALTFPGPLGVMLTRTADHEWFLDAFDDDVEIRFYNKTDHGQWMVTEFNELYRRDTSDTDWSSVATPGATTENIVFVGDNVAGIPFAVTRSGDVVTIYAGSANLGEWQSIHQVESKVSFWTGGADLRFATYARSGDYLFLALRNKLYRYGIDSQSFSEVEGMSPASLQTRNGYITATAANFLGSEKVSFDKGGNWTRYRGDFIPKDEPAAKKNSRRTRLRAINIVGHPIFVDEKRAYAIHEGKGDADNFLISSTDGALTWAAREHAPLPEGCNSLVLATDNELLLGCFLTGEYYRSDDGGASWVLERDVSET
;
A
#
# COMPACT_ATOMS: atom_id res chain seq x y z
N MET A 1 -7.48 -4.09 -16.74
CA MET A 1 -6.72 -4.82 -15.71
C MET A 1 -6.65 -6.36 -15.89
N ILE A 2 -7.42 -6.96 -16.80
CA ILE A 2 -7.46 -8.44 -16.98
C ILE A 2 -6.68 -8.92 -18.22
N SER A 3 -6.26 -8.06 -19.14
CA SER A 3 -5.62 -8.47 -20.40
C SER A 3 -4.09 -8.62 -20.35
N VAL A 4 -3.42 -7.99 -19.40
CA VAL A 4 -1.95 -8.06 -19.24
C VAL A 4 -1.50 -9.43 -18.70
N ILE A 5 -2.42 -10.23 -18.19
CA ILE A 5 -2.13 -11.52 -17.53
C ILE A 5 -1.94 -12.69 -18.55
N LYS A 6 -2.14 -12.48 -19.87
CA LYS A 6 -2.21 -13.59 -20.83
C LYS A 6 -0.88 -14.16 -21.36
N ARG A 7 0.28 -13.57 -21.07
CA ARG A 7 1.56 -14.08 -21.60
C ARG A 7 2.66 -14.42 -20.59
N GLY A 8 2.52 -14.10 -19.31
CA GLY A 8 3.52 -14.37 -18.27
C GLY A 8 3.06 -15.27 -17.12
N PHE A 9 1.78 -15.57 -16.99
CA PHE A 9 1.23 -16.37 -15.90
C PHE A 9 0.76 -17.75 -16.39
N VAL A 10 1.68 -18.64 -16.62
CA VAL A 10 1.40 -20.09 -16.57
C VAL A 10 1.33 -20.44 -15.08
N GLY A 11 0.16 -20.22 -14.46
CA GLY A 11 -0.06 -20.57 -13.06
C GLY A 11 -1.29 -19.95 -12.40
N ILE A 12 -1.91 -18.93 -12.99
CA ILE A 12 -3.21 -18.47 -12.51
C ILE A 12 -4.28 -19.31 -13.21
N ALA A 13 -4.57 -20.48 -12.65
CA ALA A 13 -5.80 -21.19 -12.96
C ALA A 13 -6.95 -20.31 -12.39
N VAL A 14 -7.50 -19.41 -13.21
CA VAL A 14 -8.88 -18.98 -13.04
C VAL A 14 -9.71 -20.23 -13.36
N VAL A 15 -9.83 -21.11 -12.39
CA VAL A 15 -10.80 -22.18 -12.40
C VAL A 15 -12.15 -21.49 -12.18
N LEU A 16 -12.80 -21.11 -13.29
CA LEU A 16 -14.25 -21.04 -13.34
C LEU A 16 -14.77 -22.47 -13.15
N ALA A 17 -14.52 -23.03 -11.99
CA ALA A 17 -15.21 -24.22 -11.52
C ALA A 17 -16.54 -23.72 -10.94
N THR A 18 -17.60 -23.82 -11.74
CA THR A 18 -18.91 -24.22 -11.22
C THR A 18 -18.76 -25.61 -10.60
N GLY A 19 -17.87 -25.74 -9.63
CA GLY A 19 -17.64 -26.93 -8.86
C GLY A 19 -18.35 -26.73 -7.54
N CYS A 20 -19.24 -27.61 -7.21
CA CYS A 20 -19.78 -27.79 -5.89
C CYS A 20 -18.73 -27.42 -4.86
N VAL A 21 -19.04 -26.42 -4.01
CA VAL A 21 -18.34 -26.25 -2.75
C VAL A 21 -18.52 -27.57 -2.03
N THR A 22 -17.60 -28.49 -2.23
CA THR A 22 -17.49 -29.62 -1.32
C THR A 22 -17.28 -28.97 0.04
N ASN A 23 -18.19 -29.21 0.96
CA ASN A 23 -18.01 -28.94 2.38
C ASN A 23 -16.72 -29.67 2.82
N SER A 24 -15.56 -29.09 2.52
CA SER A 24 -14.36 -29.48 3.22
C SER A 24 -14.65 -29.11 4.68
N ASN A 25 -14.61 -30.09 5.57
CA ASN A 25 -14.69 -29.86 7.02
C ASN A 25 -13.44 -29.09 7.45
N VAL A 26 -13.40 -27.80 7.10
CA VAL A 26 -12.32 -26.89 7.47
C VAL A 26 -12.50 -26.60 8.94
N ILE A 27 -11.57 -27.04 9.75
CA ILE A 27 -11.53 -26.72 11.16
C ILE A 27 -10.89 -25.35 11.31
N PHE A 28 -11.70 -24.32 11.58
CA PHE A 28 -11.17 -23.03 11.99
C PHE A 28 -10.80 -23.07 13.46
N VAL A 29 -9.63 -22.56 13.76
CA VAL A 29 -9.23 -22.28 15.14
C VAL A 29 -10.23 -21.25 15.70
N PRO A 30 -10.73 -21.41 16.92
CA PRO A 30 -11.62 -20.43 17.53
C PRO A 30 -11.02 -19.03 17.49
N GLU A 31 -11.83 -18.04 17.15
CA GLU A 31 -11.42 -16.64 17.23
C GLU A 31 -11.05 -16.32 18.69
N VAL A 32 -9.92 -15.67 18.86
CA VAL A 32 -9.42 -15.26 20.16
C VAL A 32 -10.19 -14.01 20.61
N GLY A 33 -11.44 -14.20 21.08
CA GLY A 33 -12.26 -13.14 21.66
C GLY A 33 -11.88 -12.85 23.12
N ALA A 34 -12.09 -11.62 23.61
CA ALA A 34 -11.70 -11.21 24.96
C ALA A 34 -12.30 -12.04 26.10
N ASP A 35 -13.48 -12.64 25.88
CA ASP A 35 -14.33 -13.19 26.94
C ASP A 35 -14.36 -14.73 26.96
N VAL A 36 -13.61 -15.41 26.12
CA VAL A 36 -13.61 -16.89 26.11
C VAL A 36 -12.44 -17.39 26.97
N PRO A 37 -12.71 -18.18 28.05
CA PRO A 37 -11.65 -18.81 28.83
C PRO A 37 -10.86 -19.79 27.98
N PHE A 38 -9.53 -19.71 28.01
CA PHE A 38 -8.66 -20.71 27.40
C PHE A 38 -8.56 -21.96 28.30
N ASP A 39 -8.59 -23.12 27.68
CA ASP A 39 -8.15 -24.36 28.35
C ASP A 39 -6.66 -24.58 28.08
N TYR A 40 -5.83 -23.95 28.90
CA TYR A 40 -4.37 -24.10 28.81
C TYR A 40 -3.85 -25.51 29.21
N SER A 41 -4.72 -26.44 29.55
CA SER A 41 -4.30 -27.80 29.92
C SER A 41 -3.92 -28.65 28.70
N ALA A 42 -4.49 -28.33 27.52
CA ALA A 42 -4.32 -29.12 26.29
C ALA A 42 -3.86 -28.29 25.11
N THR A 43 -3.93 -26.94 25.19
CA THR A 43 -3.62 -26.03 24.10
C THR A 43 -2.51 -25.05 24.46
N GLY A 44 -1.82 -24.53 23.45
CA GLY A 44 -0.91 -23.39 23.53
C GLY A 44 -1.35 -22.29 22.59
N VAL A 45 -0.73 -21.13 22.71
CA VAL A 45 -1.00 -19.96 21.86
C VAL A 45 0.13 -19.80 20.86
N VAL A 46 -0.22 -19.58 19.59
CA VAL A 46 0.71 -19.27 18.51
C VAL A 46 0.42 -17.85 18.05
N THR A 47 1.46 -17.04 17.94
CA THR A 47 1.41 -15.69 17.37
C THR A 47 2.23 -15.63 16.09
N ILE A 48 1.73 -14.91 15.11
CA ILE A 48 2.39 -14.74 13.82
C ILE A 48 1.90 -13.45 13.14
N GLN A 49 2.82 -12.75 12.50
CA GLN A 49 2.51 -11.69 11.55
C GLN A 49 2.85 -12.18 10.15
N VAL A 50 2.01 -11.88 9.17
CA VAL A 50 2.26 -12.17 7.76
C VAL A 50 2.31 -10.85 7.01
N ALA A 51 3.47 -10.50 6.45
CA ALA A 51 3.67 -9.32 5.63
C ALA A 51 3.62 -9.72 4.13
N ASP A 52 2.66 -9.18 3.40
CA ASP A 52 2.51 -9.40 1.96
C ASP A 52 3.11 -8.24 1.18
N THR A 53 4.33 -8.40 0.68
CA THR A 53 5.04 -7.38 -0.10
C THR A 53 4.71 -7.45 -1.59
N THR A 54 3.76 -8.30 -1.97
CA THR A 54 3.33 -8.40 -3.35
C THR A 54 2.46 -7.19 -3.75
N PRO A 55 2.36 -6.86 -5.06
CA PRO A 55 1.49 -5.77 -5.51
C PRO A 55 0.01 -5.95 -5.16
N PHE A 56 -0.38 -7.14 -4.74
CA PHE A 56 -1.76 -7.49 -4.39
C PHE A 56 -2.05 -7.39 -2.89
N GLY A 57 -1.01 -7.34 -2.03
CA GLY A 57 -1.12 -7.40 -0.58
C GLY A 57 -2.06 -6.35 0.01
N GLY A 58 -1.90 -5.09 -0.42
CA GLY A 58 -2.75 -4.00 0.06
C GLY A 58 -4.22 -4.09 -0.40
N ALA A 59 -4.49 -4.66 -1.59
CA ALA A 59 -5.84 -4.79 -2.13
C ALA A 59 -6.54 -6.08 -1.66
N TYR A 60 -5.77 -7.14 -1.51
CA TYR A 60 -6.24 -8.48 -1.18
C TYR A 60 -5.37 -9.13 -0.11
N PRO A 61 -5.32 -8.58 1.11
CA PRO A 61 -4.43 -9.06 2.15
C PRO A 61 -4.70 -10.52 2.51
N ILE A 62 -3.64 -11.19 2.97
CA ILE A 62 -3.73 -12.58 3.43
C ILE A 62 -4.66 -12.65 4.63
N ASN A 63 -5.68 -13.46 4.53
CA ASN A 63 -6.71 -13.60 5.55
C ASN A 63 -6.87 -15.02 6.10
N GLN A 64 -5.92 -15.91 5.78
CA GLN A 64 -5.94 -17.28 6.27
C GLN A 64 -4.53 -17.86 6.35
N VAL A 65 -4.20 -18.45 7.51
CA VAL A 65 -3.00 -19.27 7.73
C VAL A 65 -3.48 -20.70 8.01
N THR A 66 -2.86 -21.67 7.36
CA THR A 66 -3.19 -23.09 7.54
C THR A 66 -2.02 -23.81 8.21
N PHE A 67 -2.27 -24.38 9.38
CA PHE A 67 -1.34 -25.20 10.16
C PHE A 67 -1.56 -26.67 9.87
N ALA A 68 -0.50 -27.38 9.55
CA ALA A 68 -0.49 -28.83 9.33
C ALA A 68 0.20 -29.51 10.52
N PRO A 69 -0.52 -30.35 11.30
CA PRO A 69 0.13 -31.21 12.30
C PRO A 69 1.07 -32.21 11.61
N GLU A 70 2.25 -32.46 12.19
CA GLU A 70 3.24 -33.38 11.60
C GLU A 70 2.79 -34.85 11.57
N ASP A 71 1.89 -35.25 12.46
CA ASP A 71 1.36 -36.62 12.56
C ASP A 71 0.20 -36.87 11.57
N VAL A 72 -0.17 -35.90 10.76
CA VAL A 72 -1.29 -35.97 9.81
C VAL A 72 -0.76 -36.07 8.38
N GLU A 73 -1.14 -37.11 7.64
CA GLU A 73 -0.76 -37.27 6.25
C GLU A 73 -1.35 -36.18 5.36
N ALA A 74 -0.61 -35.78 4.29
CA ALA A 74 -1.06 -34.77 3.34
C ALA A 74 -2.41 -35.09 2.68
N SER A 75 -2.77 -36.37 2.60
CA SER A 75 -4.09 -36.83 2.13
C SER A 75 -5.24 -36.49 3.10
N GLU A 76 -4.94 -36.12 4.32
CA GLU A 76 -5.89 -35.81 5.40
C GLU A 76 -5.98 -34.30 5.68
N GLU A 77 -5.88 -33.44 4.65
CA GLU A 77 -5.98 -31.96 4.79
C GLU A 77 -7.22 -31.47 5.55
N SER A 78 -8.27 -32.31 5.67
CA SER A 78 -9.44 -31.99 6.49
C SER A 78 -9.14 -31.88 7.99
N LYS A 79 -7.98 -32.38 8.43
CA LYS A 79 -7.50 -32.27 9.81
C LYS A 79 -6.61 -31.03 10.05
N TYR A 80 -6.29 -30.29 8.99
CA TYR A 80 -5.50 -29.07 9.13
C TYR A 80 -6.29 -27.97 9.81
N LEU A 81 -5.61 -27.21 10.64
CA LEU A 81 -6.18 -26.12 11.40
C LEU A 81 -5.97 -24.80 10.68
N ARG A 82 -6.99 -23.94 10.64
CA ARG A 82 -6.92 -22.65 9.96
C ARG A 82 -7.19 -21.50 10.92
N ALA A 83 -6.34 -20.49 10.88
CA ALA A 83 -6.54 -19.25 11.61
C ALA A 83 -6.99 -18.13 10.68
N ARG A 84 -7.76 -17.19 11.23
CA ARG A 84 -8.08 -15.90 10.62
C ARG A 84 -7.26 -14.80 11.28
N PRO A 85 -6.97 -13.70 10.57
CA PRO A 85 -6.30 -12.59 11.18
C PRO A 85 -7.20 -11.91 12.21
N LEU A 86 -6.59 -11.18 13.11
CA LEU A 86 -7.29 -10.19 13.91
C LEU A 86 -7.78 -9.07 12.98
N ASP A 87 -9.01 -8.61 13.20
CA ASP A 87 -9.60 -7.56 12.39
C ASP A 87 -8.86 -6.22 12.57
N ASP A 88 -8.77 -5.45 11.49
CA ASP A 88 -8.28 -4.06 11.43
C ASP A 88 -6.82 -3.81 11.85
N MET A 89 -5.98 -4.86 11.83
CA MET A 89 -4.57 -4.72 12.15
C MET A 89 -3.69 -4.85 10.90
N GLY A 90 -3.08 -3.73 10.51
CA GLY A 90 -2.19 -3.60 9.36
C GLY A 90 -2.90 -3.47 8.02
N ASP A 91 -2.23 -2.93 7.02
CA ASP A 91 -2.73 -2.78 5.64
C ASP A 91 -2.25 -3.93 4.74
N THR A 92 -0.94 -4.14 4.63
CA THR A 92 -0.34 -5.27 3.90
C THR A 92 0.04 -6.42 4.82
N SER A 93 0.31 -6.14 6.09
CA SER A 93 0.52 -7.16 7.11
C SER A 93 -0.78 -7.54 7.79
N ARG A 94 -0.83 -8.80 8.25
CA ARG A 94 -1.91 -9.32 9.09
C ARG A 94 -1.33 -10.06 10.27
N VAL A 95 -1.89 -9.81 11.45
CA VAL A 95 -1.51 -10.51 12.67
C VAL A 95 -2.52 -11.62 12.99
N PHE A 96 -2.01 -12.74 13.42
CA PHE A 96 -2.79 -13.91 13.77
C PHE A 96 -2.43 -14.34 15.19
N ILE A 97 -3.45 -14.64 15.97
CA ILE A 97 -3.33 -15.30 17.27
C ILE A 97 -4.17 -16.55 17.18
N ALA A 98 -3.55 -17.71 17.34
CA ALA A 98 -4.19 -18.99 17.22
C ALA A 98 -4.02 -19.81 18.49
N GLU A 99 -5.09 -20.46 18.96
CA GLU A 99 -5.03 -21.47 20.01
C GLU A 99 -4.98 -22.84 19.35
N LEU A 100 -3.85 -23.54 19.47
CA LEU A 100 -3.62 -24.85 18.86
C LEU A 100 -3.48 -25.94 19.93
N PRO A 101 -3.95 -27.16 19.67
CA PRO A 101 -3.61 -28.33 20.47
C PRO A 101 -2.09 -28.51 20.60
N ALA A 102 -1.65 -29.12 21.70
CA ALA A 102 -0.23 -29.44 21.87
C ALA A 102 0.24 -30.43 20.77
N GLY A 103 1.38 -30.14 20.15
CA GLY A 103 1.93 -30.95 19.05
C GLY A 103 3.00 -30.22 18.27
N ASN A 104 3.51 -30.88 17.23
CA ASN A 104 4.42 -30.28 16.26
C ASN A 104 3.64 -29.91 15.01
N TYR A 105 3.99 -28.77 14.42
CA TYR A 105 3.28 -28.19 13.28
C TYR A 105 4.23 -27.61 12.25
N SER A 106 3.73 -27.52 11.04
CA SER A 106 4.26 -26.63 10.00
C SER A 106 3.15 -25.71 9.48
N ILE A 107 3.53 -24.63 8.79
CA ILE A 107 2.58 -23.81 8.04
C ILE A 107 2.50 -24.39 6.63
N SER A 108 1.38 -25.00 6.28
CA SER A 108 1.21 -25.61 4.96
C SER A 108 0.91 -24.59 3.89
N SER A 109 0.18 -23.51 4.23
CA SER A 109 -0.17 -22.47 3.28
C SER A 109 -0.64 -21.18 3.94
N LEU A 110 -0.44 -20.09 3.21
CA LEU A 110 -1.07 -18.80 3.41
C LEU A 110 -2.04 -18.57 2.26
N ARG A 111 -3.16 -17.92 2.54
CA ARG A 111 -4.18 -17.71 1.52
C ARG A 111 -4.86 -16.36 1.68
N THR A 112 -5.14 -15.73 0.54
CA THR A 112 -6.12 -14.65 0.46
C THR A 112 -7.41 -15.18 -0.16
N PHE A 113 -8.55 -14.82 0.44
CA PHE A 113 -9.87 -15.15 -0.08
C PHE A 113 -10.81 -13.96 0.16
N HIS A 114 -11.17 -13.27 -0.89
CA HIS A 114 -12.07 -12.12 -0.85
C HIS A 114 -13.24 -12.33 -1.77
N GLN A 115 -14.45 -12.13 -1.27
CA GLN A 115 -15.69 -12.29 -2.03
C GLN A 115 -16.29 -10.93 -2.35
N PHE A 116 -16.63 -10.72 -3.62
CA PHE A 116 -17.25 -9.50 -4.16
C PHE A 116 -18.57 -9.87 -4.84
N GLY A 117 -19.66 -9.86 -4.10
CA GLY A 117 -20.94 -10.35 -4.61
C GLY A 117 -20.87 -11.84 -5.00
N GLU A 118 -21.07 -12.15 -6.28
CA GLU A 118 -20.97 -13.53 -6.82
C GLU A 118 -19.56 -13.91 -7.27
N SER A 119 -18.63 -12.95 -7.33
CA SER A 119 -17.23 -13.17 -7.71
C SER A 119 -16.35 -13.31 -6.48
N PHE A 120 -15.24 -14.04 -6.60
CA PHE A 120 -14.24 -14.12 -5.55
C PHE A 120 -12.83 -14.01 -6.13
N PHE A 121 -11.92 -13.46 -5.33
CA PHE A 121 -10.49 -13.51 -5.55
C PHE A 121 -9.88 -14.47 -4.53
N SER A 122 -9.00 -15.37 -4.98
CA SER A 122 -8.27 -16.27 -4.10
C SER A 122 -6.88 -16.50 -4.65
N GLN A 123 -5.88 -16.22 -3.82
CA GLN A 123 -4.48 -16.52 -4.08
C GLN A 123 -3.97 -17.47 -3.01
N PHE A 124 -3.15 -18.40 -3.42
CA PHE A 124 -2.54 -19.41 -2.56
C PHE A 124 -1.02 -19.21 -2.57
N TYR A 125 -0.45 -19.14 -1.38
CA TYR A 125 1.00 -19.05 -1.19
C TYR A 125 1.46 -20.30 -0.45
N PRO A 126 2.40 -21.06 -1.00
CA PRO A 126 2.90 -22.26 -0.34
C PRO A 126 3.68 -21.89 0.93
N GLY A 127 3.51 -22.68 1.96
CA GLY A 127 4.36 -22.70 3.14
C GLY A 127 5.25 -23.96 3.10
N GLY A 128 5.36 -24.65 4.22
CA GLY A 128 6.00 -25.95 4.29
C GLY A 128 7.48 -25.88 4.61
N VAL A 129 8.29 -26.67 3.91
CA VAL A 129 9.72 -26.88 4.25
C VAL A 129 10.53 -25.57 4.27
N GLU A 130 10.18 -24.60 3.45
CA GLU A 130 10.85 -23.29 3.40
C GLU A 130 10.72 -22.53 4.73
N LEU A 131 9.58 -22.66 5.41
CA LEU A 131 9.34 -22.01 6.71
C LEU A 131 9.78 -22.87 7.92
N GLY A 132 9.91 -24.19 7.77
CA GLY A 132 10.28 -25.11 8.84
C GLY A 132 9.11 -25.53 9.74
N THR A 133 9.45 -26.15 10.89
CA THR A 133 8.51 -26.66 11.88
C THR A 133 8.59 -25.88 13.20
N PHE A 134 7.57 -26.05 14.03
CA PHE A 134 7.51 -25.46 15.36
C PHE A 134 6.67 -26.32 16.31
N LYS A 135 6.93 -26.15 17.61
CA LYS A 135 6.25 -26.87 18.67
C LYS A 135 5.24 -26.00 19.39
N VAL A 136 4.07 -26.57 19.68
CA VAL A 136 3.05 -25.99 20.56
C VAL A 136 3.00 -26.80 21.85
N GLU A 137 3.17 -26.13 22.99
CA GLU A 137 3.10 -26.76 24.32
C GLU A 137 1.97 -26.18 25.17
N PRO A 138 1.34 -26.98 26.04
CA PRO A 138 0.20 -26.54 26.84
C PRO A 138 0.55 -25.35 27.75
N GLY A 139 -0.25 -24.29 27.64
CA GLY A 139 -0.10 -23.07 28.43
C GLY A 139 1.14 -22.25 28.10
N LYS A 140 1.76 -22.47 26.95
CA LYS A 140 2.90 -21.70 26.47
C LYS A 140 2.56 -20.90 25.20
N LEU A 141 3.31 -19.84 25.02
CA LEU A 141 3.35 -19.02 23.79
C LEU A 141 4.42 -19.59 22.85
N THR A 142 4.07 -19.75 21.58
CA THR A 142 4.99 -19.96 20.47
C THR A 142 4.90 -18.71 19.58
N ASP A 143 6.02 -17.98 19.44
CA ASP A 143 6.13 -16.80 18.60
C ASP A 143 6.86 -17.17 17.31
N LEU A 144 6.14 -17.09 16.20
CA LEU A 144 6.69 -17.40 14.87
C LEU A 144 7.25 -16.16 14.15
N GLY A 145 7.28 -15.01 14.81
CA GLY A 145 7.80 -13.78 14.22
C GLY A 145 6.97 -13.31 13.03
N VAL A 146 7.66 -12.75 12.04
CA VAL A 146 7.07 -12.28 10.78
C VAL A 146 7.32 -13.30 9.67
N ILE A 147 6.30 -13.61 8.88
CA ILE A 147 6.44 -14.31 7.61
C ILE A 147 6.28 -13.30 6.48
N VAL A 148 7.25 -13.26 5.59
CA VAL A 148 7.25 -12.38 4.42
C VAL A 148 6.83 -13.16 3.19
N VAL A 149 5.80 -12.69 2.50
CA VAL A 149 5.39 -13.17 1.17
C VAL A 149 5.90 -12.19 0.14
N TYR A 150 6.62 -12.67 -0.85
CA TYR A 150 7.26 -11.83 -1.85
C TYR A 150 7.26 -12.48 -3.24
N ILE A 151 7.56 -11.70 -4.28
CA ILE A 151 7.75 -12.21 -5.64
C ILE A 151 9.22 -12.59 -5.84
N LYS A 152 9.44 -13.86 -6.20
CA LYS A 152 10.75 -14.35 -6.64
C LYS A 152 10.79 -14.36 -8.15
N ARG A 153 11.79 -13.73 -8.75
CA ARG A 153 12.05 -13.76 -10.19
C ARG A 153 13.10 -14.83 -10.52
N SER A 154 12.88 -15.57 -11.61
CA SER A 154 13.84 -16.52 -12.14
C SER A 154 13.86 -16.37 -13.67
N GLY A 155 14.77 -15.56 -14.20
CA GLY A 155 14.74 -15.13 -15.60
C GLY A 155 13.48 -14.32 -15.91
N ASP A 156 12.68 -14.76 -16.86
CA ASP A 156 11.40 -14.12 -17.23
C ASP A 156 10.20 -14.65 -16.43
N ASP A 157 10.41 -15.64 -15.57
CA ASP A 157 9.35 -16.24 -14.76
C ASP A 157 9.27 -15.58 -13.37
N TYR A 158 8.03 -15.43 -12.88
CA TYR A 158 7.73 -14.93 -11.54
C TYR A 158 7.01 -16.00 -10.74
N SER A 159 7.41 -16.16 -9.49
CA SER A 159 6.74 -17.04 -8.54
C SER A 159 6.57 -16.34 -7.20
N PHE A 160 5.52 -16.72 -6.46
CA PHE A 160 5.38 -16.29 -5.07
C PHE A 160 6.22 -17.21 -4.18
N SER A 161 6.90 -16.61 -3.23
CA SER A 161 7.71 -17.31 -2.25
C SER A 161 7.45 -16.77 -0.85
N THR A 162 7.84 -17.53 0.16
CA THR A 162 7.71 -17.16 1.57
C THR A 162 9.04 -17.32 2.27
N THR A 163 9.31 -16.45 3.26
CA THR A 163 10.48 -16.56 4.13
C THR A 163 10.15 -16.03 5.52
N ARG A 164 11.04 -16.23 6.49
CA ARG A 164 10.93 -15.62 7.82
C ARG A 164 11.50 -14.21 7.78
N GLY A 165 10.82 -13.24 8.40
CA GLY A 165 11.30 -11.88 8.63
C GLY A 165 12.29 -11.82 9.79
N ALA A 166 12.88 -10.65 10.01
CA ALA A 166 13.89 -10.43 11.04
C ALA A 166 13.32 -9.80 12.33
N SER A 167 12.19 -9.16 12.24
CA SER A 167 11.62 -8.36 13.34
C SER A 167 10.64 -9.14 14.24
N PRO A 168 10.42 -8.64 15.47
CA PRO A 168 9.39 -9.17 16.35
C PRO A 168 7.98 -9.04 15.74
N ASN A 169 7.09 -9.90 16.18
CA ASN A 169 5.73 -9.99 15.71
C ASN A 169 4.81 -9.07 16.53
N ARG A 170 4.03 -8.24 15.85
CA ARG A 170 3.05 -7.30 16.46
C ARG A 170 1.90 -8.00 17.17
N ALA A 171 1.63 -9.26 16.85
CA ALA A 171 0.62 -10.04 17.54
C ALA A 171 0.94 -10.21 19.03
N ASN A 172 2.21 -10.23 19.42
CA ASN A 172 2.62 -10.30 20.82
C ASN A 172 2.27 -9.02 21.58
N ASP A 173 2.46 -7.85 20.96
CA ASP A 173 2.10 -6.58 21.55
C ASP A 173 0.57 -6.48 21.70
N HIS A 174 -0.18 -6.94 20.70
CA HIS A 174 -1.63 -7.03 20.79
C HIS A 174 -2.08 -7.99 21.88
N LEU A 175 -1.46 -9.16 22.00
CA LEU A 175 -1.76 -10.12 23.06
C LEU A 175 -1.57 -9.50 24.46
N ARG A 176 -0.47 -8.76 24.65
CA ARG A 176 -0.17 -8.08 25.92
C ARG A 176 -1.12 -6.93 26.22
N SER A 177 -1.44 -6.10 25.23
CA SER A 177 -2.21 -4.87 25.41
C SER A 177 -3.73 -5.11 25.39
N ALA A 178 -4.24 -5.87 24.43
CA ALA A 178 -5.67 -6.06 24.25
C ALA A 178 -6.22 -7.28 25.00
N LEU A 179 -5.37 -8.28 25.30
CA LEU A 179 -5.76 -9.52 25.97
C LEU A 179 -4.89 -9.81 27.22
N PRO A 180 -4.73 -8.84 28.15
CA PRO A 180 -3.78 -8.97 29.26
C PRO A 180 -4.08 -10.15 30.19
N GLY A 181 -5.37 -10.49 30.39
CA GLY A 181 -5.77 -11.64 31.18
C GLY A 181 -5.31 -12.98 30.58
N ARG A 182 -5.27 -13.08 29.26
CA ARG A 182 -4.77 -14.24 28.54
C ARG A 182 -3.25 -14.26 28.53
N ALA A 183 -2.62 -13.14 28.23
CA ALA A 183 -1.16 -13.00 28.27
C ALA A 183 -0.61 -13.43 29.63
N SER A 184 -1.19 -12.97 30.74
CA SER A 184 -0.74 -13.30 32.09
C SER A 184 -0.90 -14.75 32.48
N ALA A 185 -1.73 -15.52 31.80
CA ALA A 185 -1.93 -16.94 32.05
C ALA A 185 -0.90 -17.82 31.32
N LEU A 186 -0.12 -17.28 30.39
CA LEU A 186 0.94 -17.98 29.68
C LEU A 186 2.20 -18.09 30.55
N LYS A 187 2.85 -19.26 30.51
CA LYS A 187 3.98 -19.58 31.41
C LYS A 187 5.31 -19.01 30.93
N ASN A 188 5.41 -18.64 29.65
CA ASN A 188 6.68 -18.26 29.00
C ASN A 188 6.54 -17.01 28.14
N LEU A 189 5.72 -16.05 28.59
CA LEU A 189 5.42 -14.85 27.81
C LEU A 189 6.65 -13.99 27.45
N ASP A 190 7.68 -14.02 28.31
CA ASP A 190 8.93 -13.27 28.11
C ASP A 190 10.00 -14.07 27.34
N GLU A 191 9.83 -15.40 27.26
CA GLU A 191 10.71 -16.30 26.52
C GLU A 191 9.84 -17.28 25.72
N PRO A 192 9.16 -16.82 24.66
CA PRO A 192 8.29 -17.66 23.86
C PRO A 192 9.08 -18.75 23.13
N LEU A 193 8.41 -19.88 22.88
CA LEU A 193 8.92 -20.89 21.95
C LEU A 193 8.98 -20.25 20.55
N GLN A 194 9.91 -20.69 19.73
CA GLN A 194 10.12 -20.23 18.38
C GLN A 194 10.11 -21.39 17.39
N TRP A 195 10.48 -21.13 16.16
CA TRP A 195 10.72 -22.15 15.17
C TRP A 195 11.78 -23.14 15.63
N ASP A 196 11.61 -24.41 15.23
CA ASP A 196 12.67 -25.40 15.43
C ASP A 196 13.90 -25.05 14.57
N GLU A 197 15.10 -25.33 15.09
CA GLU A 197 16.34 -25.20 14.35
C GLU A 197 16.47 -26.35 13.34
N ASP A 198 16.65 -26.05 12.07
CA ASP A 198 16.76 -27.04 10.98
C ASP A 198 18.01 -26.83 10.08
N GLY A 199 18.84 -25.82 10.42
CA GLY A 199 20.07 -25.51 9.70
C GLY A 199 19.87 -24.75 8.38
N LEU A 200 18.67 -24.21 8.14
CA LEU A 200 18.33 -23.39 6.94
C LEU A 200 18.16 -21.90 7.26
N GLU A 201 18.60 -21.47 8.44
CA GLU A 201 18.44 -20.09 8.91
C GLU A 201 19.14 -19.08 8.00
N ASP A 202 20.38 -19.40 7.56
CA ASP A 202 21.14 -18.54 6.65
C ASP A 202 20.47 -18.42 5.28
N ASP A 203 19.90 -19.50 4.75
CA ASP A 203 19.17 -19.49 3.48
C ASP A 203 17.91 -18.63 3.57
N ARG A 204 17.18 -18.70 4.69
CA ARG A 204 16.01 -17.88 4.97
C ARG A 204 16.36 -16.41 5.13
N TYR A 205 17.45 -16.13 5.83
CA TYR A 205 17.92 -14.76 5.98
C TYR A 205 18.33 -14.15 4.63
N ASN A 206 19.02 -14.91 3.77
CA ASN A 206 19.32 -14.47 2.41
C ASN A 206 18.05 -14.26 1.57
N ALA A 207 17.05 -15.13 1.72
CA ALA A 207 15.76 -14.94 1.05
C ALA A 207 15.02 -13.68 1.56
N TYR A 208 15.11 -13.40 2.85
CA TYR A 208 14.59 -12.17 3.45
C TYR A 208 15.30 -10.92 2.90
N LEU A 209 16.64 -10.91 2.86
CA LEU A 209 17.38 -9.80 2.26
C LEU A 209 17.01 -9.58 0.79
N ASN A 210 16.80 -10.65 0.04
CA ASN A 210 16.30 -10.56 -1.33
C ASN A 210 14.89 -9.94 -1.38
N ALA A 211 14.00 -10.29 -0.46
CA ALA A 211 12.68 -9.67 -0.36
C ALA A 211 12.78 -8.18 -0.04
N VAL A 212 13.65 -7.79 0.90
CA VAL A 212 13.91 -6.38 1.25
C VAL A 212 14.49 -5.60 0.07
N ASN A 213 15.48 -6.13 -0.63
CA ASN A 213 16.16 -5.43 -1.73
C ASN A 213 15.27 -5.28 -2.97
N ARG A 214 14.30 -6.18 -3.15
CA ARG A 214 13.36 -6.18 -4.27
C ARG A 214 12.08 -5.40 -4.01
N GLN A 215 12.10 -4.52 -3.01
CA GLN A 215 10.90 -3.76 -2.67
C GLN A 215 10.34 -3.00 -3.86
N ILE A 216 9.08 -3.25 -4.10
CA ILE A 216 8.28 -2.51 -5.06
C ILE A 216 7.71 -1.31 -4.32
N ALA A 217 8.10 -0.11 -4.73
CA ALA A 217 7.47 1.08 -4.21
C ALA A 217 6.02 1.14 -4.71
N LEU A 218 5.08 0.85 -3.83
CA LEU A 218 3.65 0.77 -4.15
C LEU A 218 2.96 2.12 -4.13
N GLY A 219 3.61 3.12 -3.55
CA GLY A 219 3.05 4.45 -3.32
C GLY A 219 3.61 5.52 -4.26
N LEU A 220 3.04 6.71 -4.12
CA LEU A 220 3.59 7.91 -4.74
C LEU A 220 4.75 8.40 -3.86
N PRO A 221 5.88 8.83 -4.46
CA PRO A 221 6.99 9.36 -3.68
C PRO A 221 6.63 10.70 -3.06
N ASP A 222 7.20 10.95 -1.89
CA ASP A 222 7.42 12.32 -1.43
C ASP A 222 8.55 12.95 -2.24
N ILE A 223 8.37 14.22 -2.63
CA ILE A 223 9.33 14.95 -3.45
C ILE A 223 9.94 16.05 -2.60
N ASP A 224 11.22 15.91 -2.31
CA ASP A 224 11.99 16.99 -1.70
C ASP A 224 12.21 18.09 -2.74
N THR A 225 11.46 19.17 -2.62
CA THR A 225 11.53 20.31 -3.57
C THR A 225 12.87 21.05 -3.52
N THR A 226 13.68 20.87 -2.49
CA THR A 226 14.98 21.52 -2.32
C THR A 226 16.07 20.73 -3.04
N THR A 227 16.07 19.42 -2.91
CA THR A 227 17.10 18.54 -3.46
C THR A 227 16.66 17.83 -4.75
N GLY A 228 15.36 17.77 -5.03
CA GLY A 228 14.80 16.98 -6.13
C GLY A 228 14.76 15.48 -5.87
N ALA A 229 15.10 15.04 -4.65
CA ALA A 229 15.05 13.64 -4.30
C ALA A 229 13.61 13.13 -4.20
N LEU A 230 13.41 11.86 -4.57
CA LEU A 230 12.14 11.13 -4.48
C LEU A 230 12.26 10.07 -3.40
N THR A 231 11.41 10.08 -2.39
CA THR A 231 11.39 9.05 -1.35
C THR A 231 10.07 8.28 -1.41
N PHE A 232 10.17 6.97 -1.61
CA PHE A 232 9.05 6.04 -1.69
C PHE A 232 8.98 5.25 -0.39
N PRO A 233 7.94 5.43 0.40
CA PRO A 233 7.67 4.53 1.51
C PRO A 233 7.23 3.17 0.97
N GLY A 234 7.60 2.10 1.68
CA GLY A 234 7.33 0.74 1.24
C GLY A 234 7.15 -0.26 2.38
N PRO A 235 6.89 -1.52 2.04
CA PRO A 235 6.75 -2.60 3.00
C PRO A 235 8.09 -2.95 3.67
N LEU A 236 8.04 -3.75 4.73
CA LEU A 236 9.20 -4.21 5.51
C LEU A 236 10.10 -3.08 6.05
N GLY A 237 9.52 -1.95 6.43
CA GLY A 237 10.26 -0.83 6.99
C GLY A 237 11.18 -0.13 5.99
N VAL A 238 11.05 -0.36 4.70
CA VAL A 238 11.98 0.16 3.70
C VAL A 238 11.47 1.45 3.09
N MET A 239 12.34 2.43 3.01
CA MET A 239 12.18 3.63 2.19
C MET A 239 13.19 3.60 1.05
N LEU A 240 12.69 3.64 -0.16
CA LEU A 240 13.50 3.71 -1.37
C LEU A 240 13.68 5.18 -1.76
N THR A 241 14.91 5.67 -1.80
CA THR A 241 15.19 7.06 -2.16
C THR A 241 16.00 7.12 -3.45
N ARG A 242 15.53 7.93 -4.40
CA ARG A 242 16.24 8.32 -5.62
C ARG A 242 16.73 9.76 -5.49
N THR A 243 18.01 10.00 -5.66
CA THR A 243 18.57 11.34 -5.67
C THR A 243 18.36 12.07 -7.00
N ALA A 244 18.64 13.37 -7.01
CA ALA A 244 18.67 14.15 -8.25
C ALA A 244 19.77 13.69 -9.24
N ASP A 245 20.83 13.05 -8.74
CA ASP A 245 21.90 12.45 -9.54
C ASP A 245 21.57 11.02 -10.01
N HIS A 246 20.34 10.60 -9.84
CA HIS A 246 19.78 9.30 -10.26
C HIS A 246 20.34 8.09 -9.50
N GLU A 247 20.94 8.30 -8.34
CA GLU A 247 21.37 7.23 -7.46
C GLU A 247 20.23 6.75 -6.57
N TRP A 248 20.17 5.44 -6.32
CA TRP A 248 19.12 4.81 -5.52
C TRP A 248 19.70 4.23 -4.24
N PHE A 249 19.02 4.49 -3.11
CA PHE A 249 19.38 3.93 -1.82
C PHE A 249 18.16 3.32 -1.15
N LEU A 250 18.42 2.30 -0.34
CA LEU A 250 17.46 1.78 0.63
C LEU A 250 17.82 2.37 2.01
N ASP A 251 16.86 3.03 2.64
CA ASP A 251 16.90 3.43 4.04
C ASP A 251 15.94 2.50 4.78
N ALA A 252 16.44 1.70 5.70
CA ALA A 252 15.66 0.70 6.43
C ALA A 252 15.31 1.21 7.83
N PHE A 253 14.07 1.05 8.20
CA PHE A 253 13.59 1.15 9.56
C PHE A 253 13.71 -0.23 10.23
N ASP A 254 14.08 -0.28 11.51
CA ASP A 254 14.37 -1.53 12.21
C ASP A 254 13.10 -2.35 12.56
N ASP A 255 12.13 -2.41 11.65
CA ASP A 255 10.90 -3.16 11.86
C ASP A 255 10.29 -3.62 10.51
N ASP A 256 9.81 -4.87 10.46
CA ASP A 256 9.19 -5.47 9.26
C ASP A 256 7.73 -5.03 9.10
N VAL A 257 7.49 -3.72 9.06
CA VAL A 257 6.16 -3.12 8.91
C VAL A 257 6.10 -2.27 7.63
N GLU A 258 4.93 -2.15 7.03
CA GLU A 258 4.77 -1.20 5.93
C GLU A 258 4.86 0.24 6.45
N ILE A 259 5.70 1.04 5.81
CA ILE A 259 5.66 2.49 5.96
C ILE A 259 4.56 3.01 5.05
N ARG A 260 3.40 3.27 5.63
CA ARG A 260 2.20 3.70 4.91
C ARG A 260 2.28 5.14 4.44
N PHE A 261 2.98 5.98 5.19
CA PHE A 261 3.07 7.40 4.94
C PHE A 261 4.46 7.92 5.31
N TYR A 262 5.00 8.75 4.45
CA TYR A 262 6.22 9.51 4.69
C TYR A 262 6.03 10.95 4.19
N ASN A 263 6.56 11.92 4.93
CA ASN A 263 6.53 13.32 4.57
C ASN A 263 7.77 14.03 5.10
N LYS A 264 8.52 14.68 4.23
CA LYS A 264 9.64 15.54 4.57
C LYS A 264 9.20 16.99 4.64
N THR A 265 9.57 17.67 5.71
CA THR A 265 9.33 19.09 5.94
C THR A 265 10.64 19.82 6.16
N ASP A 266 10.62 21.14 6.23
CA ASP A 266 11.81 21.95 6.56
C ASP A 266 12.30 21.71 8.00
N HIS A 267 11.46 21.14 8.86
CA HIS A 267 11.69 20.93 10.29
C HIS A 267 12.01 19.49 10.67
N GLY A 268 11.90 18.55 9.73
CA GLY A 268 12.16 17.12 9.99
C GLY A 268 11.40 16.22 9.03
N GLN A 269 11.41 14.94 9.35
CA GLN A 269 10.76 13.89 8.59
C GLN A 269 9.75 13.17 9.46
N TRP A 270 8.62 12.83 8.88
CA TRP A 270 7.53 12.12 9.53
C TRP A 270 7.29 10.78 8.85
N MET A 271 7.04 9.77 9.64
CA MET A 271 6.72 8.43 9.17
C MET A 271 5.54 7.86 9.96
N VAL A 272 4.62 7.21 9.27
CA VAL A 272 3.50 6.47 9.87
C VAL A 272 3.53 5.05 9.37
N THR A 273 3.53 4.08 10.28
CA THR A 273 3.46 2.65 9.95
C THR A 273 2.01 2.20 9.67
N GLU A 274 1.85 1.03 9.08
CA GLU A 274 0.54 0.40 8.86
C GLU A 274 -0.21 0.09 10.18
N PHE A 275 0.51 -0.03 11.29
CA PHE A 275 -0.05 -0.17 12.63
C PHE A 275 -0.35 1.16 13.31
N ASN A 276 -0.34 2.24 12.54
CA ASN A 276 -0.68 3.59 13.00
C ASN A 276 0.29 4.16 14.04
N GLU A 277 1.51 3.67 14.07
CA GLU A 277 2.59 4.22 14.87
C GLU A 277 3.18 5.43 14.17
N LEU A 278 3.50 6.45 14.96
CA LEU A 278 4.03 7.73 14.48
C LEU A 278 5.48 7.88 14.89
N TYR A 279 6.33 8.19 13.93
CA TYR A 279 7.75 8.44 14.13
C TYR A 279 8.14 9.78 13.54
N ARG A 280 9.16 10.40 14.15
CA ARG A 280 9.80 11.60 13.65
C ARG A 280 11.32 11.45 13.68
N ARG A 281 11.96 12.05 12.68
CA ARG A 281 13.40 12.22 12.61
C ARG A 281 13.69 13.69 12.33
N ASP A 282 14.40 14.36 13.23
CA ASP A 282 14.80 15.75 13.00
C ASP A 282 15.86 15.84 11.88
N THR A 283 16.01 17.00 11.26
CA THR A 283 16.92 17.17 10.12
C THR A 283 18.38 16.88 10.44
N SER A 284 18.76 16.93 11.72
CA SER A 284 20.12 16.65 12.22
C SER A 284 20.33 15.20 12.66
N ASP A 285 19.26 14.44 12.80
CA ASP A 285 19.30 13.11 13.42
C ASP A 285 19.39 12.00 12.37
N THR A 286 20.02 10.89 12.74
CA THR A 286 20.06 9.67 11.94
C THR A 286 18.93 8.72 12.28
N ASP A 287 18.42 8.77 13.51
CA ASP A 287 17.52 7.76 14.05
C ASP A 287 16.08 8.26 14.15
N TRP A 288 15.14 7.36 13.94
CA TRP A 288 13.72 7.60 14.12
C TRP A 288 13.34 7.54 15.60
N SER A 289 12.60 8.53 16.06
CA SER A 289 12.06 8.57 17.42
C SER A 289 10.56 8.38 17.40
N SER A 290 10.04 7.49 18.24
CA SER A 290 8.59 7.30 18.41
C SER A 290 7.97 8.55 19.03
N VAL A 291 6.82 8.95 18.52
CA VAL A 291 6.05 10.11 18.95
C VAL A 291 4.65 9.67 19.37
N ALA A 292 4.09 10.36 20.37
CA ALA A 292 2.70 10.10 20.76
C ALA A 292 1.76 10.28 19.55
N THR A 293 0.86 9.33 19.35
CA THR A 293 -0.11 9.38 18.25
C THR A 293 -1.24 10.35 18.54
N PRO A 294 -1.74 11.11 17.56
CA PRO A 294 -2.93 11.92 17.73
C PRO A 294 -4.18 11.05 17.83
N GLY A 295 -5.12 11.44 18.68
CA GLY A 295 -6.41 10.77 18.79
C GLY A 295 -6.43 9.49 19.61
N ALA A 296 -7.49 8.72 19.44
CA ALA A 296 -7.64 7.41 20.06
C ALA A 296 -6.90 6.34 19.24
N THR A 297 -6.57 5.21 19.86
CA THR A 297 -5.90 4.07 19.19
C THR A 297 -6.68 3.49 18.01
N THR A 298 -7.98 3.79 17.91
CA THR A 298 -8.84 3.38 16.77
C THR A 298 -8.86 4.37 15.61
N GLU A 299 -8.15 5.50 15.74
CA GLU A 299 -8.06 6.50 14.67
C GLU A 299 -6.82 6.23 13.81
N ASN A 300 -7.02 6.14 12.50
CA ASN A 300 -5.91 5.99 11.55
C ASN A 300 -5.34 7.36 11.18
N ILE A 301 -4.03 7.53 11.30
CA ILE A 301 -3.32 8.73 10.83
C ILE A 301 -3.27 8.67 9.30
N VAL A 302 -3.84 9.66 8.62
CA VAL A 302 -3.85 9.74 7.15
C VAL A 302 -2.89 10.81 6.62
N PHE A 303 -2.49 11.74 7.47
CA PHE A 303 -1.50 12.76 7.14
C PHE A 303 -0.83 13.29 8.42
N VAL A 304 0.47 13.61 8.33
CA VAL A 304 1.21 14.34 9.36
C VAL A 304 2.22 15.29 8.71
N GLY A 305 2.48 16.43 9.32
CA GLY A 305 3.47 17.39 8.85
C GLY A 305 3.64 18.55 9.82
N ASP A 306 4.46 19.50 9.44
CA ASP A 306 4.70 20.72 10.23
C ASP A 306 4.13 21.95 9.50
N ASN A 307 3.72 22.94 10.27
CA ASN A 307 3.47 24.28 9.76
C ASN A 307 4.78 25.06 9.55
N VAL A 308 4.71 26.29 9.08
CA VAL A 308 5.89 27.14 8.83
C VAL A 308 6.71 27.41 10.10
N ALA A 309 6.07 27.39 11.29
CA ALA A 309 6.75 27.58 12.56
C ALA A 309 7.33 26.27 13.14
N GLY A 310 7.24 25.12 12.45
CA GLY A 310 7.67 23.83 12.93
C GLY A 310 6.72 23.18 13.94
N ILE A 311 5.50 23.70 14.07
CA ILE A 311 4.48 23.10 14.93
C ILE A 311 3.81 21.95 14.15
N PRO A 312 3.78 20.72 14.69
CA PRO A 312 3.20 19.59 14.01
C PRO A 312 1.68 19.69 13.92
N PHE A 313 1.13 19.12 12.85
CA PHE A 313 -0.30 18.88 12.71
C PHE A 313 -0.53 17.51 12.08
N ALA A 314 -1.65 16.91 12.40
CA ALA A 314 -2.00 15.61 11.86
C ALA A 314 -3.48 15.57 11.48
N VAL A 315 -3.79 14.69 10.53
CA VAL A 315 -5.18 14.34 10.18
C VAL A 315 -5.36 12.87 10.47
N THR A 316 -6.38 12.56 11.24
CA THR A 316 -6.76 11.19 11.55
C THR A 316 -8.14 10.87 10.99
N ARG A 317 -8.44 9.59 10.94
CA ARG A 317 -9.73 9.09 10.56
C ARG A 317 -10.17 7.92 11.41
N SER A 318 -11.42 7.95 11.85
CA SER A 318 -12.12 6.84 12.48
C SER A 318 -13.49 6.66 11.84
N GLY A 319 -13.66 5.59 11.08
CA GLY A 319 -14.89 5.36 10.32
C GLY A 319 -15.25 6.55 9.42
N ASP A 320 -16.33 7.22 9.76
CA ASP A 320 -16.88 8.36 9.02
C ASP A 320 -16.39 9.72 9.48
N VAL A 321 -15.55 9.76 10.50
CA VAL A 321 -15.08 10.99 11.15
C VAL A 321 -13.64 11.23 10.77
N VAL A 322 -13.35 12.43 10.28
CA VAL A 322 -12.01 12.94 10.05
C VAL A 322 -11.73 14.04 11.05
N THR A 323 -10.61 13.94 11.77
CA THR A 323 -10.21 14.91 12.79
C THR A 323 -8.86 15.51 12.42
N ILE A 324 -8.74 16.84 12.55
CA ILE A 324 -7.48 17.56 12.41
C ILE A 324 -6.98 17.90 13.80
N TYR A 325 -5.73 17.56 14.06
CA TYR A 325 -5.04 17.83 15.32
C TYR A 325 -3.90 18.82 15.11
N ALA A 326 -3.72 19.71 16.07
CA ALA A 326 -2.49 20.46 16.25
C ALA A 326 -1.68 19.81 17.36
N GLY A 327 -0.40 19.57 17.10
CA GLY A 327 0.53 19.06 18.11
C GLY A 327 1.15 20.18 18.92
N SER A 328 1.71 19.82 20.07
CA SER A 328 2.55 20.70 20.85
C SER A 328 3.99 20.69 20.34
N ALA A 329 4.74 21.77 20.59
CA ALA A 329 6.14 21.87 20.14
C ALA A 329 7.06 20.78 20.73
N ASN A 330 6.68 20.17 21.85
CA ASN A 330 7.41 19.08 22.50
C ASN A 330 6.94 17.67 22.04
N LEU A 331 6.04 17.59 21.05
CA LEU A 331 5.52 16.34 20.46
C LEU A 331 4.78 15.41 21.46
N GLY A 332 4.51 15.87 22.67
CA GLY A 332 3.89 15.03 23.71
C GLY A 332 2.36 15.08 23.74
N GLU A 333 1.76 16.10 23.13
CA GLU A 333 0.32 16.34 23.24
C GLU A 333 -0.27 16.77 21.89
N TRP A 334 -1.50 16.30 21.63
CA TRP A 334 -2.28 16.63 20.44
C TRP A 334 -3.64 17.20 20.86
N GLN A 335 -4.01 18.30 20.24
CA GLN A 335 -5.31 18.94 20.46
C GLN A 335 -6.14 18.85 19.18
N SER A 336 -7.35 18.30 19.27
CA SER A 336 -8.32 18.34 18.19
C SER A 336 -8.76 19.78 17.92
N ILE A 337 -8.62 20.24 16.68
CA ILE A 337 -8.97 21.60 16.26
C ILE A 337 -10.16 21.63 15.30
N HIS A 338 -10.30 20.61 14.45
CA HIS A 338 -11.45 20.47 13.56
C HIS A 338 -11.88 19.02 13.47
N GLN A 339 -13.19 18.82 13.36
CA GLN A 339 -13.78 17.51 13.14
C GLN A 339 -14.84 17.60 12.05
N VAL A 340 -14.80 16.68 11.09
CA VAL A 340 -15.74 16.60 9.99
C VAL A 340 -16.35 15.21 9.93
N GLU A 341 -17.67 15.13 10.04
CA GLU A 341 -18.41 13.89 9.83
C GLU A 341 -18.70 13.72 8.34
N SER A 342 -18.25 12.61 7.79
CA SER A 342 -18.40 12.26 6.38
C SER A 342 -19.28 11.03 6.24
N LYS A 343 -20.63 11.20 6.16
CA LYS A 343 -21.58 10.07 6.05
C LYS A 343 -21.48 9.34 4.72
N VAL A 344 -21.37 8.00 4.73
CA VAL A 344 -21.37 7.17 3.51
C VAL A 344 -22.71 7.27 2.80
N SER A 345 -22.69 7.62 1.51
CA SER A 345 -23.83 7.43 0.63
C SER A 345 -23.78 6.04 0.01
N PHE A 346 -24.89 5.31 0.04
CA PHE A 346 -25.03 4.00 -0.61
C PHE A 346 -24.61 4.00 -2.08
N TRP A 347 -24.75 5.14 -2.77
CA TRP A 347 -24.46 5.29 -4.20
C TRP A 347 -22.99 5.53 -4.53
N THR A 348 -22.16 5.84 -3.57
CA THR A 348 -20.75 6.15 -3.82
C THR A 348 -19.81 4.94 -3.67
N GLY A 349 -20.37 3.76 -3.35
CA GLY A 349 -19.63 2.53 -3.10
C GLY A 349 -18.44 2.86 -2.21
N GLY A 350 -18.42 2.45 -0.96
CA GLY A 350 -17.40 2.87 -0.01
C GLY A 350 -16.03 2.89 -0.66
N ALA A 351 -15.58 4.08 -1.08
CA ALA A 351 -14.21 4.23 -1.54
C ALA A 351 -13.35 3.83 -0.35
N ASP A 352 -12.58 2.79 -0.54
CA ASP A 352 -11.69 2.28 0.47
C ASP A 352 -10.67 3.39 0.76
N LEU A 353 -10.83 4.02 1.90
CA LEU A 353 -10.10 5.22 2.26
C LEU A 353 -8.66 4.93 2.70
N ARG A 354 -8.19 3.70 2.49
CA ARG A 354 -6.78 3.34 2.53
C ARG A 354 -5.97 4.12 1.49
N PHE A 355 -6.60 4.62 0.43
CA PHE A 355 -5.93 5.48 -0.54
C PHE A 355 -6.08 6.93 -0.11
N ALA A 356 -4.98 7.54 0.24
CA ALA A 356 -4.87 8.90 0.70
C ALA A 356 -5.55 9.86 -0.27
N THR A 357 -6.64 10.41 0.16
CA THR A 357 -7.41 11.41 -0.56
C THR A 357 -7.05 12.79 -0.05
N TYR A 358 -5.76 13.06 0.09
CA TYR A 358 -5.24 14.36 0.51
C TYR A 358 -4.17 14.85 -0.47
N ALA A 359 -3.98 16.15 -0.53
CA ALA A 359 -2.89 16.79 -1.25
C ALA A 359 -2.44 18.04 -0.53
N ARG A 360 -1.14 18.19 -0.28
CA ARG A 360 -0.57 19.43 0.26
C ARG A 360 -0.10 20.31 -0.90
N SER A 361 -0.41 21.60 -0.83
CA SER A 361 0.12 22.61 -1.75
C SER A 361 0.38 23.90 -0.98
N GLY A 362 1.65 24.19 -0.72
CA GLY A 362 2.06 25.31 0.12
C GLY A 362 1.44 25.26 1.51
N ASP A 363 0.75 26.33 1.87
CA ASP A 363 0.13 26.49 3.21
C ASP A 363 -1.24 25.83 3.34
N TYR A 364 -1.64 25.02 2.35
CA TYR A 364 -2.95 24.37 2.35
C TYR A 364 -2.81 22.85 2.27
N LEU A 365 -3.64 22.17 3.06
CA LEU A 365 -3.95 20.77 2.93
C LEU A 365 -5.35 20.61 2.35
N PHE A 366 -5.46 19.83 1.29
CA PHE A 366 -6.74 19.48 0.66
C PHE A 366 -7.12 18.07 1.04
N LEU A 367 -8.38 17.88 1.42
CA LEU A 367 -8.94 16.60 1.83
C LEU A 367 -10.15 16.28 0.95
N ALA A 368 -10.08 15.20 0.19
CA ALA A 368 -11.23 14.67 -0.54
C ALA A 368 -11.99 13.69 0.35
N LEU A 369 -13.14 14.09 0.84
CA LEU A 369 -14.00 13.31 1.71
C LEU A 369 -15.37 13.15 1.06
N ARG A 370 -15.70 11.95 0.62
CA ARG A 370 -17.03 11.57 0.13
C ARG A 370 -17.66 12.54 -0.87
N ASN A 371 -16.98 12.73 -1.98
CA ASN A 371 -17.42 13.63 -3.05
C ASN A 371 -17.42 15.12 -2.66
N LYS A 372 -16.76 15.50 -1.61
CA LYS A 372 -16.50 16.89 -1.26
C LYS A 372 -15.01 17.11 -1.13
N LEU A 373 -14.58 18.31 -1.50
CA LEU A 373 -13.22 18.77 -1.31
C LEU A 373 -13.21 19.80 -0.18
N TYR A 374 -12.38 19.57 0.82
CA TYR A 374 -12.13 20.52 1.89
C TYR A 374 -10.73 21.07 1.77
N ARG A 375 -10.57 22.32 2.19
CA ARG A 375 -9.30 23.02 2.27
C ARG A 375 -9.04 23.42 3.73
N TYR A 376 -7.91 22.99 4.25
CA TYR A 376 -7.40 23.38 5.56
C TYR A 376 -6.18 24.30 5.37
N GLY A 377 -6.25 25.52 5.89
CA GLY A 377 -5.11 26.45 5.97
C GLY A 377 -4.25 26.09 7.16
N ILE A 378 -3.03 25.61 6.89
CA ILE A 378 -2.17 25.01 7.92
C ILE A 378 -1.80 26.05 8.99
N ASP A 379 -1.33 27.23 8.59
CA ASP A 379 -0.95 28.28 9.55
C ASP A 379 -2.16 29.03 10.12
N SER A 380 -3.17 29.29 9.29
CA SER A 380 -4.37 29.99 9.70
C SER A 380 -5.36 29.15 10.48
N GLN A 381 -5.16 27.82 10.50
CA GLN A 381 -6.08 26.83 11.05
C GLN A 381 -7.52 26.98 10.53
N SER A 382 -7.70 27.61 9.37
CA SER A 382 -9.01 27.80 8.75
C SER A 382 -9.45 26.54 8.00
N PHE A 383 -10.71 26.18 8.12
CA PHE A 383 -11.28 25.01 7.43
C PHE A 383 -12.49 25.41 6.60
N SER A 384 -12.52 25.04 5.33
CA SER A 384 -13.63 25.39 4.42
C SER A 384 -13.87 24.32 3.36
N GLU A 385 -15.12 24.17 2.91
CA GLU A 385 -15.47 23.37 1.74
C GLU A 385 -15.13 24.14 0.46
N VAL A 386 -14.56 23.45 -0.53
CA VAL A 386 -14.33 23.97 -1.88
C VAL A 386 -15.55 23.63 -2.73
N GLU A 387 -16.38 24.62 -3.02
CA GLU A 387 -17.63 24.42 -3.72
C GLU A 387 -17.46 23.87 -5.15
N GLY A 388 -18.40 23.05 -5.58
CA GLY A 388 -18.42 22.49 -6.94
C GLY A 388 -17.34 21.46 -7.24
N MET A 389 -16.70 20.91 -6.21
CA MET A 389 -15.71 19.84 -6.30
C MET A 389 -16.23 18.54 -5.70
N SER A 390 -16.01 17.44 -6.45
CA SER A 390 -16.42 16.09 -6.02
C SER A 390 -15.33 15.08 -6.43
N PRO A 391 -14.13 15.15 -5.82
CA PRO A 391 -13.02 14.30 -6.18
C PRO A 391 -13.12 12.90 -5.58
N ALA A 392 -12.58 11.91 -6.30
CA ALA A 392 -12.29 10.57 -5.78
C ALA A 392 -10.89 10.49 -5.18
N SER A 393 -9.92 11.13 -5.83
CA SER A 393 -8.54 11.17 -5.37
C SER A 393 -7.89 12.51 -5.69
N LEU A 394 -6.83 12.81 -4.98
CA LEU A 394 -6.01 14.01 -5.12
C LEU A 394 -4.55 13.62 -5.25
N GLN A 395 -3.81 14.41 -6.01
CA GLN A 395 -2.36 14.28 -6.12
C GLN A 395 -1.73 15.66 -6.28
N THR A 396 -0.62 15.91 -5.60
CA THR A 396 0.23 17.08 -5.84
C THR A 396 1.50 16.66 -6.55
N ARG A 397 1.81 17.32 -7.68
CA ARG A 397 3.06 17.17 -8.41
C ARG A 397 3.47 18.53 -8.98
N ASN A 398 4.74 18.85 -8.89
CA ASN A 398 5.31 20.13 -9.40
C ASN A 398 4.56 21.37 -8.90
N GLY A 399 4.00 21.30 -7.67
CA GLY A 399 3.21 22.39 -7.07
C GLY A 399 1.76 22.49 -7.58
N TYR A 400 1.34 21.64 -8.51
CA TYR A 400 -0.03 21.60 -9.04
C TYR A 400 -0.82 20.49 -8.38
N ILE A 401 -2.12 20.73 -8.19
CA ILE A 401 -3.02 19.74 -7.58
C ILE A 401 -3.94 19.18 -8.66
N THR A 402 -3.92 17.88 -8.85
CA THR A 402 -4.87 17.17 -9.72
C THR A 402 -5.91 16.43 -8.90
N ALA A 403 -7.14 16.42 -9.41
CA ALA A 403 -8.28 15.75 -8.79
C ALA A 403 -8.98 14.86 -9.81
N THR A 404 -9.14 13.57 -9.49
CA THR A 404 -9.97 12.67 -10.31
C THR A 404 -11.43 12.76 -9.89
N ALA A 405 -12.35 12.41 -10.80
CA ALA A 405 -13.78 12.47 -10.51
C ALA A 405 -14.27 11.25 -9.72
N ALA A 406 -15.11 11.48 -8.73
CA ALA A 406 -15.71 10.41 -7.93
C ALA A 406 -16.78 9.60 -8.66
N ASN A 407 -17.33 10.14 -9.74
CA ASN A 407 -18.38 9.50 -10.52
C ASN A 407 -18.37 9.96 -11.98
N PHE A 408 -19.10 9.25 -12.85
CA PHE A 408 -19.15 9.52 -14.29
C PHE A 408 -19.75 10.89 -14.65
N LEU A 409 -20.42 11.57 -13.74
CA LEU A 409 -20.94 12.93 -13.92
C LEU A 409 -19.94 13.99 -13.48
N GLY A 410 -18.91 13.60 -12.72
CA GLY A 410 -17.85 14.48 -12.27
C GLY A 410 -16.93 14.88 -13.43
N SER A 411 -16.04 15.80 -13.14
CA SER A 411 -14.97 16.21 -14.05
C SER A 411 -13.64 16.19 -13.34
N GLU A 412 -12.67 15.64 -14.01
CA GLU A 412 -11.26 15.70 -13.61
C GLU A 412 -10.77 17.13 -13.72
N LYS A 413 -10.07 17.61 -12.71
CA LYS A 413 -9.67 19.02 -12.61
C LYS A 413 -8.24 19.17 -12.12
N VAL A 414 -7.63 20.26 -12.49
CA VAL A 414 -6.31 20.70 -11.99
C VAL A 414 -6.42 22.11 -11.43
N SER A 415 -5.64 22.37 -10.39
CA SER A 415 -5.39 23.71 -9.88
C SER A 415 -3.91 24.05 -10.06
N PHE A 416 -3.66 25.19 -10.68
CA PHE A 416 -2.33 25.76 -10.89
C PHE A 416 -1.97 26.83 -9.84
N ASP A 417 -2.92 27.23 -9.01
CA ASP A 417 -2.84 28.33 -8.06
C ASP A 417 -3.14 27.88 -6.62
N LYS A 418 -2.61 26.72 -6.23
CA LYS A 418 -2.75 26.19 -4.87
C LYS A 418 -4.22 26.01 -4.44
N GLY A 419 -5.08 25.60 -5.36
CA GLY A 419 -6.50 25.31 -5.08
C GLY A 419 -7.42 26.53 -5.11
N GLY A 420 -6.95 27.69 -5.57
CA GLY A 420 -7.79 28.89 -5.73
C GLY A 420 -8.77 28.75 -6.89
N ASN A 421 -8.32 28.23 -8.03
CA ASN A 421 -9.14 27.96 -9.21
C ASN A 421 -8.91 26.54 -9.71
N TRP A 422 -9.96 25.96 -10.28
CA TRP A 422 -9.96 24.59 -10.78
C TRP A 422 -10.39 24.51 -12.23
N THR A 423 -9.53 24.02 -13.09
CA THR A 423 -9.75 23.87 -14.54
C THR A 423 -9.91 22.40 -14.90
N ARG A 424 -10.78 22.07 -15.82
CA ARG A 424 -10.90 20.70 -16.35
C ARG A 424 -9.68 20.35 -17.17
N TYR A 425 -9.12 19.14 -16.97
CA TYR A 425 -8.00 18.64 -17.77
C TYR A 425 -8.36 17.45 -18.68
N ARG A 426 -9.58 16.96 -18.62
CA ARG A 426 -10.04 15.90 -19.53
C ARG A 426 -10.39 16.52 -20.88
N GLY A 427 -9.42 16.51 -21.77
CA GLY A 427 -9.55 17.00 -23.13
C GLY A 427 -9.92 15.90 -24.15
N ASP A 428 -10.02 16.28 -25.40
CA ASP A 428 -10.23 15.36 -26.51
C ASP A 428 -8.91 14.65 -26.87
N PHE A 429 -8.93 13.34 -27.09
CA PHE A 429 -7.80 12.59 -27.63
C PHE A 429 -7.73 12.75 -29.13
N ILE A 430 -6.57 13.15 -29.65
CA ILE A 430 -6.30 13.26 -31.08
C ILE A 430 -5.44 12.04 -31.49
N PRO A 431 -6.02 11.05 -32.17
CA PRO A 431 -5.26 9.92 -32.71
C PRO A 431 -4.19 10.42 -33.70
N LYS A 432 -3.03 9.76 -33.72
CA LYS A 432 -1.88 10.09 -34.57
C LYS A 432 -2.20 10.23 -36.06
N ASP A 433 -3.18 9.46 -36.57
CA ASP A 433 -3.48 9.31 -38.00
C ASP A 433 -4.77 10.03 -38.46
N GLU A 434 -5.45 10.78 -37.59
CA GLU A 434 -6.64 11.53 -38.00
C GLU A 434 -6.30 12.98 -38.37
N PRO A 435 -6.47 13.36 -39.65
CA PRO A 435 -6.28 14.76 -40.04
C PRO A 435 -7.29 15.65 -39.32
N ALA A 436 -6.85 16.84 -38.90
CA ALA A 436 -7.58 17.82 -38.13
C ALA A 436 -8.99 18.21 -38.66
N ALA A 437 -9.29 17.83 -39.90
CA ALA A 437 -10.54 18.12 -40.59
C ALA A 437 -11.78 17.32 -40.12
N LYS A 438 -11.62 16.24 -39.32
CA LYS A 438 -12.76 15.43 -38.83
C LYS A 438 -13.29 15.83 -37.45
N LYS A 439 -12.96 17.02 -36.95
CA LYS A 439 -13.41 17.55 -35.65
C LYS A 439 -14.92 17.64 -35.42
N ASN A 440 -15.74 17.45 -36.43
CA ASN A 440 -17.18 17.72 -36.37
C ASN A 440 -18.12 16.51 -36.36
N SER A 441 -17.63 15.28 -36.26
CA SER A 441 -18.55 14.12 -36.18
C SER A 441 -18.91 13.81 -34.71
N ARG A 442 -20.18 13.66 -34.43
CA ARG A 442 -20.73 13.24 -33.13
C ARG A 442 -20.09 11.92 -32.58
N ARG A 443 -19.45 11.13 -33.44
CA ARG A 443 -18.77 9.89 -33.07
C ARG A 443 -17.40 10.11 -32.43
N THR A 444 -16.72 11.22 -32.71
CA THR A 444 -15.42 11.56 -32.10
C THR A 444 -15.56 12.00 -30.64
N ARG A 445 -16.74 12.45 -30.22
CA ARG A 445 -17.01 12.85 -28.83
C ARG A 445 -17.07 11.70 -27.81
N LEU A 446 -17.02 10.46 -28.24
CA LEU A 446 -17.15 9.27 -27.37
C LEU A 446 -15.81 8.57 -27.06
N ARG A 447 -14.70 9.07 -27.55
CA ARG A 447 -13.37 8.59 -27.14
C ARG A 447 -12.88 9.41 -25.94
N ALA A 448 -13.53 9.19 -24.80
CA ALA A 448 -13.01 9.69 -23.55
C ALA A 448 -11.60 9.12 -23.35
N ILE A 449 -10.63 10.00 -23.08
CA ILE A 449 -9.30 9.60 -22.66
C ILE A 449 -9.45 8.82 -21.37
N ASN A 450 -8.90 7.61 -21.35
CA ASN A 450 -8.83 6.81 -20.16
C ASN A 450 -7.39 6.94 -19.61
N ILE A 451 -7.21 7.83 -18.64
CA ILE A 451 -5.91 8.07 -18.00
C ILE A 451 -5.76 7.09 -16.84
N VAL A 452 -4.63 6.41 -16.80
CA VAL A 452 -4.24 5.58 -15.65
C VAL A 452 -3.65 6.52 -14.59
N GLY A 453 -4.28 6.56 -13.42
CA GLY A 453 -3.83 7.44 -12.32
C GLY A 453 -4.10 8.92 -12.60
N HIS A 454 -3.14 9.76 -12.26
CA HIS A 454 -3.18 11.20 -12.44
C HIS A 454 -2.20 11.66 -13.52
N PRO A 455 -2.55 12.68 -14.32
CA PRO A 455 -1.58 13.33 -15.19
C PRO A 455 -0.58 14.13 -14.36
N ILE A 456 0.66 14.23 -14.83
CA ILE A 456 1.67 15.09 -14.23
C ILE A 456 1.85 16.31 -15.11
N PHE A 457 1.55 17.48 -14.58
CA PHE A 457 1.76 18.76 -15.22
C PHE A 457 3.19 19.23 -14.97
N VAL A 458 3.92 19.52 -16.04
CA VAL A 458 5.24 20.14 -15.99
C VAL A 458 5.09 21.64 -15.77
N ASP A 459 4.11 22.23 -16.44
CA ASP A 459 3.66 23.61 -16.29
C ASP A 459 2.16 23.73 -16.63
N GLU A 460 1.62 24.94 -16.66
CA GLU A 460 0.19 25.17 -16.97
C GLU A 460 -0.24 24.72 -18.37
N LYS A 461 0.68 24.44 -19.28
CA LYS A 461 0.40 24.02 -20.66
C LYS A 461 0.79 22.59 -20.94
N ARG A 462 1.93 22.13 -20.39
CA ARG A 462 2.49 20.81 -20.68
C ARG A 462 2.16 19.80 -19.61
N ALA A 463 1.68 18.67 -20.04
CA ALA A 463 1.39 17.55 -19.15
C ALA A 463 1.66 16.22 -19.84
N TYR A 464 1.95 15.21 -19.03
CA TYR A 464 2.12 13.81 -19.45
C TYR A 464 1.16 12.92 -18.66
N ALA A 465 0.70 11.86 -19.30
CA ALA A 465 -0.14 10.84 -18.67
C ALA A 465 0.03 9.50 -19.38
N ILE A 466 -0.38 8.43 -18.73
CA ILE A 466 -0.48 7.11 -19.35
C ILE A 466 -1.95 6.91 -19.76
N HIS A 467 -2.15 6.56 -21.03
CA HIS A 467 -3.45 6.17 -21.56
C HIS A 467 -3.62 4.65 -21.41
N GLU A 468 -4.75 4.22 -20.88
CA GLU A 468 -5.10 2.81 -20.83
C GLU A 468 -5.50 2.31 -22.23
N GLY A 469 -4.80 1.29 -22.70
CA GLY A 469 -5.15 0.60 -23.95
C GLY A 469 -6.50 -0.12 -23.85
N LYS A 470 -7.19 -0.29 -24.98
CA LYS A 470 -8.44 -1.04 -25.01
C LYS A 470 -8.21 -2.51 -25.28
N GLY A 471 -8.73 -3.36 -24.42
CA GLY A 471 -8.64 -4.82 -24.54
C GLY A 471 -7.20 -5.32 -24.41
N ASP A 472 -6.66 -5.92 -25.46
CA ASP A 472 -5.28 -6.44 -25.50
C ASP A 472 -4.25 -5.38 -25.96
N ALA A 473 -4.67 -4.11 -26.15
CA ALA A 473 -3.75 -3.04 -26.50
C ALA A 473 -2.95 -2.59 -25.28
N ASP A 474 -1.64 -2.40 -25.45
CA ASP A 474 -0.76 -1.93 -24.40
C ASP A 474 -1.08 -0.49 -24.01
N ASN A 475 -0.78 -0.15 -22.77
CA ASN A 475 -0.79 1.22 -22.30
C ASN A 475 0.28 2.03 -23.06
N PHE A 476 0.05 3.31 -23.24
CA PHE A 476 1.02 4.19 -23.91
C PHE A 476 1.04 5.60 -23.31
N LEU A 477 2.17 6.26 -23.45
CA LEU A 477 2.35 7.63 -23.00
C LEU A 477 1.59 8.60 -23.92
N ILE A 478 0.91 9.57 -23.32
CA ILE A 478 0.27 10.71 -23.99
C ILE A 478 0.81 12.01 -23.42
N SER A 479 0.77 13.06 -24.21
CA SER A 479 1.16 14.39 -23.76
C SER A 479 0.19 15.47 -24.24
N SER A 480 0.14 16.55 -23.50
CA SER A 480 -0.58 17.77 -23.83
C SER A 480 0.39 18.96 -23.87
N THR A 481 0.07 19.95 -24.70
CA THR A 481 0.79 21.22 -24.80
C THR A 481 -0.16 22.43 -24.68
N ASP A 482 -1.40 22.22 -24.30
CA ASP A 482 -2.46 23.22 -24.23
C ASP A 482 -3.25 23.18 -22.91
N GLY A 483 -2.61 22.76 -21.81
CA GLY A 483 -3.24 22.68 -20.49
C GLY A 483 -4.18 21.51 -20.37
N ALA A 484 -3.89 20.40 -21.07
CA ALA A 484 -4.67 19.17 -21.10
C ALA A 484 -6.09 19.36 -21.70
N LEU A 485 -6.28 20.37 -22.54
CA LEU A 485 -7.49 20.51 -23.35
C LEU A 485 -7.50 19.49 -24.49
N THR A 486 -6.31 19.17 -25.03
CA THR A 486 -6.13 18.08 -26.00
C THR A 486 -4.94 17.22 -25.63
N TRP A 487 -5.03 15.93 -25.96
CA TRP A 487 -3.99 14.94 -25.71
C TRP A 487 -3.59 14.26 -27.01
N ALA A 488 -2.30 14.07 -27.21
CA ALA A 488 -1.77 13.39 -28.36
C ALA A 488 -0.92 12.21 -27.93
N ALA A 489 -1.08 11.08 -28.62
CA ALA A 489 -0.06 10.03 -28.60
C ALA A 489 1.15 10.56 -29.34
N ARG A 490 2.26 10.72 -28.63
CA ARG A 490 3.51 11.07 -29.29
C ARG A 490 4.05 9.85 -30.06
N GLU A 491 5.04 10.08 -30.94
CA GLU A 491 5.89 9.03 -31.47
C GLU A 491 6.85 8.57 -30.38
N HIS A 492 6.35 7.69 -29.50
CA HIS A 492 7.13 7.19 -28.38
C HIS A 492 7.58 5.77 -28.66
N ALA A 493 8.69 5.41 -28.03
CA ALA A 493 8.95 4.01 -27.76
C ALA A 493 7.75 3.41 -26.99
N PRO A 494 7.38 2.17 -27.25
CA PRO A 494 6.42 1.48 -26.40
C PRO A 494 6.90 1.54 -24.96
N LEU A 495 5.95 1.64 -24.01
CA LEU A 495 6.31 1.56 -22.59
C LEU A 495 6.98 0.21 -22.32
N PRO A 496 8.02 0.16 -21.46
CA PRO A 496 8.58 -1.08 -21.00
C PRO A 496 7.49 -2.00 -20.42
N GLU A 497 7.63 -3.31 -20.59
CA GLU A 497 6.60 -4.26 -20.17
C GLU A 497 6.31 -4.18 -18.68
N GLY A 498 5.03 -4.14 -18.30
CA GLY A 498 4.59 -4.03 -16.91
C GLY A 498 4.68 -2.63 -16.30
N CYS A 499 5.22 -1.64 -17.03
CA CYS A 499 5.35 -0.27 -16.53
C CYS A 499 4.11 0.55 -16.90
N ASN A 500 3.35 0.95 -15.88
CA ASN A 500 2.10 1.68 -16.05
C ASN A 500 1.92 2.84 -15.06
N SER A 501 2.96 3.19 -14.31
CA SER A 501 2.94 4.27 -13.33
C SER A 501 3.90 5.39 -13.75
N LEU A 502 3.37 6.53 -14.16
CA LEU A 502 4.17 7.73 -14.35
C LEU A 502 4.43 8.38 -12.99
N VAL A 503 5.69 8.37 -12.57
CA VAL A 503 6.13 8.81 -11.24
C VAL A 503 6.58 10.27 -11.25
N LEU A 504 7.34 10.65 -12.28
CA LEU A 504 7.90 12.00 -12.44
C LEU A 504 7.75 12.44 -13.90
N ALA A 505 7.46 13.71 -14.09
CA ALA A 505 7.59 14.41 -15.36
C ALA A 505 8.09 15.82 -15.11
N THR A 506 9.22 16.15 -15.70
CA THR A 506 9.85 17.48 -15.66
C THR A 506 10.16 17.95 -17.08
N ASP A 507 10.84 19.09 -17.22
CA ASP A 507 11.33 19.57 -18.51
C ASP A 507 12.36 18.63 -19.14
N ASN A 508 13.10 17.93 -18.31
CA ASN A 508 14.29 17.20 -18.72
C ASN A 508 14.13 15.69 -18.65
N GLU A 509 13.18 15.19 -17.85
CA GLU A 509 13.05 13.75 -17.65
C GLU A 509 11.62 13.30 -17.37
N LEU A 510 11.36 12.04 -17.72
CA LEU A 510 10.22 11.25 -17.28
C LEU A 510 10.73 10.04 -16.52
N LEU A 511 10.03 9.64 -15.45
CA LEU A 511 10.30 8.41 -14.70
C LEU A 511 9.06 7.54 -14.67
N LEU A 512 9.21 6.27 -15.09
CA LEU A 512 8.20 5.24 -15.03
C LEU A 512 8.53 4.22 -13.94
N GLY A 513 7.52 3.82 -13.18
CA GLY A 513 7.59 2.68 -12.27
C GLY A 513 6.87 1.47 -12.86
N CYS A 514 7.46 0.30 -12.67
CA CYS A 514 6.94 -0.98 -13.11
C CYS A 514 6.40 -1.75 -11.92
N PHE A 515 5.08 -1.78 -11.80
CA PHE A 515 4.38 -2.27 -10.64
C PHE A 515 4.64 -3.76 -10.29
N LEU A 516 4.93 -4.60 -11.29
CA LEU A 516 5.16 -6.03 -11.06
C LEU A 516 6.63 -6.37 -10.82
N THR A 517 7.55 -5.56 -11.36
CA THR A 517 8.98 -5.88 -11.33
C THR A 517 9.77 -5.06 -10.32
N GLY A 518 9.21 -3.91 -9.87
CA GLY A 518 9.92 -2.95 -9.03
C GLY A 518 11.00 -2.16 -9.77
N GLU A 519 11.09 -2.33 -11.09
CA GLU A 519 12.02 -1.61 -11.95
C GLU A 519 11.56 -0.18 -12.18
N TYR A 520 12.53 0.70 -12.43
CA TYR A 520 12.27 2.07 -12.84
C TYR A 520 12.99 2.38 -14.14
N TYR A 521 12.28 3.02 -15.07
CA TYR A 521 12.79 3.44 -16.36
C TYR A 521 12.73 4.95 -16.50
N ARG A 522 13.82 5.51 -16.98
CA ARG A 522 13.96 6.94 -17.23
C ARG A 522 13.96 7.24 -18.73
N SER A 523 13.43 8.41 -19.08
CA SER A 523 13.52 8.99 -20.43
C SER A 523 13.96 10.44 -20.30
N ASP A 524 15.02 10.81 -21.02
CA ASP A 524 15.54 12.18 -21.12
C ASP A 524 15.10 12.89 -22.42
N ASP A 525 14.32 12.21 -23.25
CA ASP A 525 13.87 12.70 -24.57
C ASP A 525 12.34 12.79 -24.68
N GLY A 526 11.67 12.89 -23.54
CA GLY A 526 10.21 13.03 -23.45
C GLY A 526 9.46 11.75 -23.85
N GLY A 527 10.05 10.58 -23.63
CA GLY A 527 9.46 9.27 -23.88
C GLY A 527 9.76 8.67 -25.25
N ALA A 528 10.70 9.25 -26.03
CA ALA A 528 11.10 8.66 -27.30
C ALA A 528 12.01 7.44 -27.11
N SER A 529 12.72 7.36 -25.99
CA SER A 529 13.47 6.18 -25.55
C SER A 529 13.39 6.01 -24.04
N TRP A 530 13.60 4.78 -23.56
CA TRP A 530 13.58 4.43 -22.13
C TRP A 530 14.86 3.69 -21.75
N VAL A 531 15.47 4.10 -20.66
CA VAL A 531 16.67 3.49 -20.08
C VAL A 531 16.31 2.91 -18.73
N LEU A 532 16.64 1.65 -18.48
CA LEU A 532 16.50 1.03 -17.16
C LEU A 532 17.44 1.75 -16.19
N GLU A 533 16.88 2.38 -15.17
CA GLU A 533 17.63 3.16 -14.18
C GLU A 533 17.82 2.38 -12.88
N ARG A 534 16.79 1.66 -12.43
CA ARG A 534 16.88 0.74 -11.30
C ARG A 534 16.48 -0.64 -11.74
N ASP A 535 17.44 -1.55 -11.68
CA ASP A 535 17.25 -2.98 -11.88
C ASP A 535 17.22 -3.69 -10.52
N VAL A 536 16.15 -4.42 -10.22
CA VAL A 536 16.00 -5.25 -9.01
C VAL A 536 16.36 -6.72 -9.26
N SER A 537 16.73 -7.07 -10.49
CA SER A 537 17.11 -8.45 -10.84
C SER A 537 18.54 -8.79 -10.46
N GLU A 538 19.41 -7.79 -10.28
CA GLU A 538 20.84 -7.94 -10.03
C GLU A 538 21.24 -7.80 -8.54
N THR A 539 20.28 -7.56 -7.61
CA THR A 539 20.52 -7.38 -6.18
C THR A 539 20.33 -8.66 -5.38
#